data_931ded85a9ada178a70e7b7c93f8f298
#
_entry.id   931ded85a9ada178a70e7b7c93f8f298
#
_cell.length_a   1.000
_cell.length_b   1.000
_cell.length_c   1.000
_cell.angle_alpha   90.00
_cell.angle_beta   90.00
_cell.angle_gamma   90.00
#
_symmetry.space_group_name_H-M   'P 1'
#
loop_
_entity.id
_entity.type
_entity.pdbx_description
1 polymer ?
#
loop_
_entity_poly.entity_id
_entity_poly.type
_entity_poly.pdbx_seq_one_letter_code
_entity_poly.pdbx_strand_id
1 'polypeptide(L)'
;MGQIKSVLFDLGNVLAVIDFYKFWSSLGFLRPEEIAPFTDGYISWTRQFESGFVSTNEYLTGLHSVFGRSFSVEQLERAFASIIREPIDGMMEVVKRVSREHRTALVSNTNEIHYKISLDKLDVLGVLPTHYLSYKMRVMKPAQGFYNAIIDDQKIDPSEMLFIDDIPENVNAAKSAGMQAICFEGVEKLNTSLKGFLGSL
;
A
#
# COMPACT_ATOMS: atom_id res chain seq x y z
N MET A 1 -2.44 -28.40 4.08
CA MET A 1 -2.75 -27.02 3.69
C MET A 1 -3.46 -27.08 2.35
N GLY A 2 -4.54 -26.35 2.14
CA GLY A 2 -5.19 -26.22 0.83
C GLY A 2 -4.23 -25.58 -0.18
N GLN A 3 -4.47 -25.80 -1.48
CA GLN A 3 -3.71 -25.17 -2.54
C GLN A 3 -4.07 -23.67 -2.56
N ILE A 4 -3.06 -22.79 -2.58
CA ILE A 4 -3.29 -21.33 -2.70
C ILE A 4 -4.02 -21.03 -4.02
N LYS A 5 -5.11 -20.26 -3.95
CA LYS A 5 -5.91 -19.84 -5.09
C LYS A 5 -5.78 -18.34 -5.40
N SER A 6 -5.45 -17.54 -4.38
CA SER A 6 -5.31 -16.09 -4.51
C SER A 6 -4.05 -15.59 -3.83
N VAL A 7 -3.32 -14.69 -4.50
CA VAL A 7 -2.13 -14.03 -3.96
C VAL A 7 -2.37 -12.53 -3.96
N LEU A 8 -2.21 -11.93 -2.79
CA LEU A 8 -2.51 -10.54 -2.49
C LEU A 8 -1.19 -9.80 -2.23
N PHE A 9 -0.92 -8.74 -2.99
CA PHE A 9 0.31 -7.97 -2.89
C PHE A 9 0.03 -6.59 -2.28
N ASP A 10 0.80 -6.20 -1.27
CA ASP A 10 0.86 -4.80 -0.86
C ASP A 10 1.55 -3.93 -1.93
N LEU A 11 1.34 -2.62 -1.85
CA LEU A 11 1.97 -1.64 -2.72
C LEU A 11 3.31 -1.17 -2.16
N GLY A 12 3.27 -0.57 -0.98
CA GLY A 12 4.42 0.10 -0.37
C GLY A 12 5.54 -0.85 0.01
N ASN A 13 6.76 -0.58 -0.41
CA ASN A 13 7.94 -1.41 -0.17
C ASN A 13 7.81 -2.89 -0.57
N VAL A 14 6.74 -3.26 -1.27
CA VAL A 14 6.54 -4.56 -1.92
C VAL A 14 6.55 -4.41 -3.44
N LEU A 15 5.73 -3.53 -4.00
CA LEU A 15 5.67 -3.27 -5.43
C LEU A 15 6.36 -1.96 -5.83
N ALA A 16 6.38 -0.98 -4.93
CA ALA A 16 7.00 0.33 -5.13
C ALA A 16 7.80 0.76 -3.90
N VAL A 17 8.90 1.43 -4.12
CA VAL A 17 9.64 2.12 -3.06
C VAL A 17 8.80 3.29 -2.55
N ILE A 18 8.65 3.39 -1.23
CA ILE A 18 7.97 4.49 -0.54
C ILE A 18 9.00 5.30 0.26
N ASP A 19 9.05 6.60 -0.01
CA ASP A 19 9.96 7.52 0.68
C ASP A 19 9.17 8.69 1.29
N PHE A 20 8.73 8.52 2.52
CA PHE A 20 8.00 9.56 3.25
C PHE A 20 8.81 10.84 3.48
N TYR A 21 10.14 10.75 3.50
CA TYR A 21 10.99 11.92 3.65
C TYR A 21 10.94 12.84 2.42
N LYS A 22 10.59 12.30 1.24
CA LYS A 22 10.42 13.09 0.01
C LYS A 22 9.37 14.18 0.14
N PHE A 23 8.28 13.93 0.85
CA PHE A 23 7.28 14.98 1.14
C PHE A 23 7.95 16.19 1.79
N TRP A 24 8.67 15.97 2.89
CA TRP A 24 9.30 17.01 3.68
C TRP A 24 10.42 17.71 2.92
N SER A 25 11.33 16.95 2.32
CA SER A 25 12.46 17.50 1.57
C SER A 25 12.02 18.29 0.33
N SER A 26 10.91 17.90 -0.31
CA SER A 26 10.32 18.66 -1.44
C SER A 26 9.77 20.03 -1.03
N LEU A 27 9.44 20.18 0.25
CA LEU A 27 8.98 21.45 0.84
C LEU A 27 10.14 22.25 1.49
N GLY A 28 11.38 21.73 1.43
CA GLY A 28 12.56 22.39 1.99
C GLY A 28 12.86 22.05 3.44
N PHE A 29 12.10 21.13 4.06
CA PHE A 29 12.37 20.66 5.42
C PHE A 29 13.43 19.54 5.37
N LEU A 30 14.62 19.82 5.92
CA LEU A 30 15.76 18.91 5.84
C LEU A 30 16.14 18.31 7.19
N ARG A 31 15.60 18.83 8.28
CA ARG A 31 15.97 18.42 9.63
C ARG A 31 14.73 18.06 10.45
N PRO A 32 14.82 17.06 11.35
CA PRO A 32 13.69 16.61 12.17
C PRO A 32 13.02 17.73 12.98
N GLU A 33 13.80 18.66 13.52
CA GLU A 33 13.30 19.79 14.31
C GLU A 33 12.45 20.79 13.48
N GLU A 34 12.67 20.84 12.16
CA GLU A 34 11.87 21.64 11.23
C GLU A 34 10.52 20.96 10.93
N ILE A 35 10.50 19.64 10.94
CA ILE A 35 9.34 18.79 10.64
C ILE A 35 8.41 18.64 11.86
N ALA A 36 9.00 18.52 13.05
CA ALA A 36 8.29 18.20 14.29
C ALA A 36 7.03 19.06 14.56
N PRO A 37 7.02 20.37 14.32
CA PRO A 37 5.83 21.20 14.56
C PRO A 37 4.60 20.85 13.69
N PHE A 38 4.80 20.16 12.57
CA PHE A 38 3.75 19.84 11.60
C PHE A 38 3.32 18.37 11.63
N THR A 39 4.09 17.51 12.31
CA THR A 39 3.94 16.04 12.25
C THR A 39 2.55 15.57 12.65
N ASP A 40 2.02 16.04 13.78
CA ASP A 40 0.72 15.57 14.28
C ASP A 40 -0.43 15.96 13.34
N GLY A 41 -0.41 17.20 12.84
CA GLY A 41 -1.39 17.67 11.87
C GLY A 41 -1.31 16.89 10.54
N TYR A 42 -0.10 16.68 10.03
CA TYR A 42 0.15 15.88 8.84
C TYR A 42 -0.37 14.44 8.99
N ILE A 43 0.00 13.76 10.08
CA ILE A 43 -0.43 12.38 10.34
C ILE A 43 -1.96 12.30 10.47
N SER A 44 -2.57 13.23 11.21
CA SER A 44 -4.01 13.24 11.43
C SER A 44 -4.79 13.36 10.11
N TRP A 45 -4.40 14.30 9.24
CA TRP A 45 -5.03 14.49 7.95
C TRP A 45 -4.77 13.31 6.99
N THR A 46 -3.53 12.80 6.96
CA THR A 46 -3.16 11.67 6.11
C THR A 46 -3.96 10.42 6.45
N ARG A 47 -4.12 10.10 7.75
CA ARG A 47 -4.95 8.96 8.18
C ARG A 47 -6.41 9.09 7.75
N GLN A 48 -7.00 10.26 7.85
CA GLN A 48 -8.37 10.49 7.41
C GLN A 48 -8.50 10.33 5.88
N PHE A 49 -7.51 10.80 5.14
CA PHE A 49 -7.48 10.68 3.68
C PHE A 49 -7.29 9.23 3.22
N GLU A 50 -6.36 8.50 3.82
CA GLU A 50 -6.13 7.07 3.54
C GLU A 50 -7.30 6.17 3.98
N SER A 51 -8.08 6.63 4.96
CA SER A 51 -9.32 5.95 5.37
C SER A 51 -10.54 6.38 4.54
N GLY A 52 -10.39 7.29 3.59
CA GLY A 52 -11.48 7.77 2.73
C GLY A 52 -12.54 8.61 3.46
N PHE A 53 -12.22 9.18 4.62
CA PHE A 53 -13.13 10.05 5.39
C PHE A 53 -13.10 11.50 4.92
N VAL A 54 -12.05 11.91 4.21
CA VAL A 54 -11.94 13.24 3.60
C VAL A 54 -11.59 13.10 2.12
N SER A 55 -12.07 14.04 1.32
CA SER A 55 -11.75 14.16 -0.10
C SER A 55 -10.34 14.71 -0.31
N THR A 56 -9.80 14.59 -1.52
CA THR A 56 -8.53 15.20 -1.92
C THR A 56 -8.46 16.69 -1.62
N ASN A 57 -9.56 17.44 -1.93
CA ASN A 57 -9.62 18.87 -1.67
C ASN A 57 -9.61 19.22 -0.17
N GLU A 58 -10.37 18.47 0.65
CA GLU A 58 -10.37 18.64 2.11
C GLU A 58 -9.00 18.34 2.70
N TYR A 59 -8.35 17.25 2.26
CA TYR A 59 -7.00 16.88 2.68
C TYR A 59 -5.99 17.97 2.38
N LEU A 60 -5.94 18.46 1.14
CA LEU A 60 -4.99 19.49 0.72
C LEU A 60 -5.26 20.84 1.41
N THR A 61 -6.52 21.19 1.62
CA THR A 61 -6.90 22.37 2.41
C THR A 61 -6.48 22.25 3.87
N GLY A 62 -6.64 21.05 4.44
CA GLY A 62 -6.19 20.74 5.79
C GLY A 62 -4.67 20.88 5.93
N LEU A 63 -3.90 20.29 5.02
CA LEU A 63 -2.43 20.46 4.99
C LEU A 63 -2.02 21.92 4.81
N HIS A 64 -2.68 22.67 3.91
CA HIS A 64 -2.44 24.10 3.72
C HIS A 64 -2.59 24.87 5.04
N SER A 65 -3.59 24.49 5.85
CA SER A 65 -3.79 25.09 7.18
C SER A 65 -2.71 24.64 8.18
N VAL A 66 -2.32 23.37 8.18
CA VAL A 66 -1.24 22.82 9.04
C VAL A 66 0.05 23.60 8.82
N PHE A 67 0.40 23.91 7.57
CA PHE A 67 1.62 24.67 7.23
C PHE A 67 1.46 26.20 7.30
N GLY A 68 0.42 26.71 7.97
CA GLY A 68 0.20 28.12 8.14
C GLY A 68 0.07 28.88 6.81
N ARG A 69 -0.37 28.19 5.75
CA ARG A 69 -0.52 28.71 4.38
C ARG A 69 0.79 29.14 3.70
N SER A 70 1.93 28.60 4.15
CA SER A 70 3.26 28.90 3.58
C SER A 70 3.51 28.27 2.20
N PHE A 71 2.74 27.23 1.84
CA PHE A 71 2.85 26.52 0.55
C PHE A 71 1.51 26.57 -0.19
N SER A 72 1.54 26.62 -1.52
CA SER A 72 0.30 26.50 -2.29
C SER A 72 -0.23 25.06 -2.25
N VAL A 73 -1.53 24.88 -2.54
CA VAL A 73 -2.17 23.55 -2.60
C VAL A 73 -1.47 22.67 -3.61
N GLU A 74 -1.07 23.20 -4.77
CA GLU A 74 -0.36 22.48 -5.81
C GLU A 74 1.07 22.08 -5.40
N GLN A 75 1.74 22.88 -4.56
CA GLN A 75 3.03 22.51 -3.98
C GLN A 75 2.89 21.33 -3.02
N LEU A 76 1.87 21.36 -2.16
CA LEU A 76 1.57 20.29 -1.21
C LEU A 76 1.19 18.99 -1.92
N GLU A 77 0.35 19.06 -2.97
CA GLU A 77 -0.02 17.91 -3.78
C GLU A 77 1.19 17.27 -4.46
N ARG A 78 2.04 18.08 -5.13
CA ARG A 78 3.28 17.57 -5.76
C ARG A 78 4.23 16.96 -4.74
N ALA A 79 4.40 17.60 -3.59
CA ALA A 79 5.25 17.08 -2.53
C ALA A 79 4.70 15.74 -2.01
N PHE A 80 3.39 15.63 -1.80
CA PHE A 80 2.75 14.40 -1.35
C PHE A 80 2.84 13.27 -2.39
N ALA A 81 2.60 13.59 -3.67
CA ALA A 81 2.76 12.65 -4.78
C ALA A 81 4.20 12.12 -4.92
N SER A 82 5.21 12.87 -4.47
CA SER A 82 6.62 12.48 -4.59
C SER A 82 7.03 11.33 -3.66
N ILE A 83 6.18 10.97 -2.70
CA ILE A 83 6.38 9.82 -1.79
C ILE A 83 6.44 8.50 -2.56
N ILE A 84 5.64 8.36 -3.63
CA ILE A 84 5.66 7.16 -4.48
C ILE A 84 6.84 7.24 -5.43
N ARG A 85 7.76 6.30 -5.27
CA ARG A 85 9.02 6.27 -6.02
C ARG A 85 8.97 5.25 -7.18
N GLU A 86 10.08 4.65 -7.48
CA GLU A 86 10.28 3.66 -8.52
C GLU A 86 9.68 2.30 -8.13
N PRO A 87 9.39 1.42 -9.12
CA PRO A 87 9.01 0.03 -8.85
C PRO A 87 10.16 -0.72 -8.15
N ILE A 88 9.82 -1.73 -7.36
CA ILE A 88 10.82 -2.65 -6.81
C ILE A 88 11.26 -3.62 -7.91
N ASP A 89 12.55 -3.63 -8.18
CA ASP A 89 13.16 -4.46 -9.21
C ASP A 89 12.83 -5.95 -9.03
N GLY A 90 12.43 -6.61 -10.12
CA GLY A 90 12.08 -8.03 -10.14
C GLY A 90 10.64 -8.35 -9.72
N MET A 91 9.88 -7.40 -9.13
CA MET A 91 8.50 -7.68 -8.71
C MET A 91 7.54 -7.81 -9.89
N MET A 92 7.77 -7.12 -11.01
CA MET A 92 6.99 -7.32 -12.23
C MET A 92 7.00 -8.78 -12.69
N GLU A 93 8.19 -9.42 -12.68
CA GLU A 93 8.36 -10.82 -13.08
C GLU A 93 7.68 -11.77 -12.10
N VAL A 94 7.80 -11.49 -10.79
CA VAL A 94 7.11 -12.26 -9.75
C VAL A 94 5.60 -12.20 -9.93
N VAL A 95 5.03 -11.01 -10.07
CA VAL A 95 3.59 -10.82 -10.24
C VAL A 95 3.10 -11.50 -11.51
N LYS A 96 3.77 -11.30 -12.65
CA LYS A 96 3.41 -11.95 -13.92
C LYS A 96 3.45 -13.47 -13.83
N ARG A 97 4.45 -14.04 -13.16
CA ARG A 97 4.56 -15.50 -12.98
C ARG A 97 3.41 -16.03 -12.13
N VAL A 98 3.15 -15.40 -10.99
CA VAL A 98 2.06 -15.80 -10.08
C VAL A 98 0.69 -15.65 -10.73
N SER A 99 0.47 -14.57 -11.49
CA SER A 99 -0.81 -14.30 -12.17
C SER A 99 -1.21 -15.31 -13.26
N ARG A 100 -0.27 -16.18 -13.70
CA ARG A 100 -0.58 -17.23 -14.69
C ARG A 100 -1.44 -18.34 -14.12
N GLU A 101 -1.29 -18.64 -12.84
CA GLU A 101 -1.89 -19.82 -12.20
C GLU A 101 -2.79 -19.46 -11.01
N HIS A 102 -2.68 -18.23 -10.48
CA HIS A 102 -3.39 -17.78 -9.30
C HIS A 102 -4.14 -16.49 -9.57
N ARG A 103 -5.27 -16.28 -8.88
CA ARG A 103 -5.87 -14.93 -8.80
C ARG A 103 -4.89 -14.00 -8.10
N THR A 104 -4.80 -12.77 -8.59
CA THR A 104 -3.91 -11.78 -7.98
C THR A 104 -4.66 -10.48 -7.73
N ALA A 105 -4.29 -9.78 -6.65
CA ALA A 105 -4.87 -8.48 -6.33
C ALA A 105 -3.83 -7.57 -5.63
N LEU A 106 -4.01 -6.27 -5.82
CA LEU A 106 -3.39 -5.23 -5.01
C LEU A 106 -4.19 -5.05 -3.72
N VAL A 107 -3.49 -4.91 -2.58
CA VAL A 107 -4.08 -4.71 -1.25
C VAL A 107 -3.31 -3.61 -0.53
N SER A 108 -3.79 -2.37 -0.53
CA SER A 108 -2.99 -1.22 -0.10
C SER A 108 -3.71 -0.26 0.84
N ASN A 109 -3.01 0.15 1.91
CA ASN A 109 -3.33 1.40 2.61
C ASN A 109 -2.81 2.55 1.74
N THR A 110 -3.73 3.31 1.15
CA THR A 110 -3.40 4.36 0.17
C THR A 110 -4.53 5.39 0.08
N ASN A 111 -4.34 6.38 -0.77
CA ASN A 111 -5.27 7.47 -1.03
C ASN A 111 -5.35 7.77 -2.53
N GLU A 112 -6.25 8.66 -2.90
CA GLU A 112 -6.51 8.98 -4.32
C GLU A 112 -5.28 9.52 -5.04
N ILE A 113 -4.49 10.42 -4.40
CA ILE A 113 -3.27 11.02 -5.00
C ILE A 113 -2.23 9.94 -5.24
N HIS A 114 -1.89 9.16 -4.21
CA HIS A 114 -0.87 8.11 -4.32
C HIS A 114 -1.29 7.01 -5.30
N TYR A 115 -2.56 6.60 -5.28
CA TYR A 115 -3.04 5.58 -6.20
C TYR A 115 -2.97 6.03 -7.66
N LYS A 116 -3.36 7.28 -7.96
CA LYS A 116 -3.23 7.85 -9.31
C LYS A 116 -1.78 7.87 -9.80
N ILE A 117 -0.86 8.36 -8.98
CA ILE A 117 0.57 8.37 -9.30
C ILE A 117 1.13 6.95 -9.46
N SER A 118 0.66 6.00 -8.66
CA SER A 118 1.07 4.60 -8.78
C SER A 118 0.64 3.99 -10.11
N LEU A 119 -0.57 4.28 -10.59
CA LEU A 119 -1.03 3.83 -11.92
C LEU A 119 -0.17 4.40 -13.06
N ASP A 120 0.31 5.63 -12.92
CA ASP A 120 1.15 6.28 -13.94
C ASP A 120 2.59 5.76 -13.94
N LYS A 121 3.11 5.30 -12.80
CA LYS A 121 4.53 4.91 -12.63
C LYS A 121 4.78 3.41 -12.63
N LEU A 122 3.78 2.60 -12.27
CA LEU A 122 3.95 1.19 -11.93
C LEU A 122 3.17 0.29 -12.87
N ASP A 123 3.78 -0.10 -13.98
CA ASP A 123 3.16 -1.01 -14.97
C ASP A 123 2.65 -2.32 -14.35
N VAL A 124 3.24 -2.74 -13.23
CA VAL A 124 2.84 -3.96 -12.51
C VAL A 124 1.38 -3.90 -12.03
N LEU A 125 0.85 -2.72 -11.77
CA LEU A 125 -0.56 -2.56 -11.37
C LEU A 125 -1.53 -2.94 -12.49
N GLY A 126 -1.12 -2.79 -13.75
CA GLY A 126 -1.90 -3.23 -14.92
C GLY A 126 -1.99 -4.76 -15.05
N VAL A 127 -1.16 -5.51 -14.33
CA VAL A 127 -1.21 -6.99 -14.29
C VAL A 127 -2.17 -7.50 -13.22
N LEU A 128 -2.46 -6.67 -12.21
CA LEU A 128 -3.33 -7.02 -11.08
C LEU A 128 -4.78 -6.64 -11.41
N PRO A 129 -5.71 -7.60 -11.57
CA PRO A 129 -7.07 -7.30 -12.05
C PRO A 129 -7.98 -6.68 -10.99
N THR A 130 -7.61 -6.79 -9.71
CA THR A 130 -8.43 -6.31 -8.59
C THR A 130 -7.58 -5.48 -7.64
N HIS A 131 -8.11 -4.34 -7.17
CA HIS A 131 -7.42 -3.44 -6.27
C HIS A 131 -8.29 -3.14 -5.04
N TYR A 132 -7.85 -3.61 -3.87
CA TYR A 132 -8.43 -3.32 -2.56
C TYR A 132 -7.69 -2.14 -1.93
N LEU A 133 -8.31 -0.98 -1.94
CA LEU A 133 -7.70 0.29 -1.56
C LEU A 133 -8.40 0.85 -0.33
N SER A 134 -7.66 1.15 0.73
CA SER A 134 -8.21 1.56 2.03
C SER A 134 -9.19 2.73 1.92
N TYR A 135 -8.85 3.77 1.14
CA TYR A 135 -9.71 4.95 0.98
C TYR A 135 -11.05 4.65 0.29
N LYS A 136 -11.13 3.60 -0.56
CA LYS A 136 -12.37 3.14 -1.17
C LYS A 136 -13.16 2.23 -0.23
N MET A 137 -12.46 1.38 0.53
CA MET A 137 -13.05 0.43 1.47
C MET A 137 -13.46 1.09 2.80
N ARG A 138 -12.95 2.30 3.09
CA ARG A 138 -13.13 3.03 4.36
C ARG A 138 -12.69 2.26 5.60
N VAL A 139 -11.73 1.40 5.43
CA VAL A 139 -11.07 0.62 6.48
C VAL A 139 -9.63 0.36 6.04
N MET A 140 -8.70 0.32 7.00
CA MET A 140 -7.26 0.19 6.76
C MET A 140 -6.70 -1.08 7.39
N LYS A 141 -5.64 -1.65 6.82
CA LYS A 141 -4.75 -2.58 7.51
C LYS A 141 -4.16 -1.86 8.76
N PRO A 142 -3.99 -2.55 9.89
CA PRO A 142 -4.19 -3.96 10.16
C PRO A 142 -5.60 -4.29 10.72
N ALA A 143 -6.61 -3.42 10.56
CA ALA A 143 -7.95 -3.70 11.09
C ALA A 143 -8.54 -4.99 10.48
N GLN A 144 -9.08 -5.87 11.33
CA GLN A 144 -9.64 -7.16 10.90
C GLN A 144 -10.72 -7.03 9.83
N GLY A 145 -11.55 -5.97 9.91
CA GLY A 145 -12.59 -5.68 8.92
C GLY A 145 -12.07 -5.47 7.50
N PHE A 146 -10.82 -5.04 7.33
CA PHE A 146 -10.20 -4.89 6.02
C PHE A 146 -10.00 -6.27 5.34
N TYR A 147 -9.45 -7.24 6.06
CA TYR A 147 -9.21 -8.59 5.55
C TYR A 147 -10.52 -9.36 5.35
N ASN A 148 -11.48 -9.22 6.28
CA ASN A 148 -12.80 -9.85 6.15
C ASN A 148 -13.52 -9.39 4.89
N ALA A 149 -13.48 -8.10 4.56
CA ALA A 149 -14.09 -7.57 3.35
C ALA A 149 -13.48 -8.16 2.07
N ILE A 150 -12.17 -8.44 2.05
CA ILE A 150 -11.48 -9.10 0.93
C ILE A 150 -11.92 -10.57 0.82
N ILE A 151 -11.98 -11.29 1.95
CA ILE A 151 -12.44 -12.68 2.01
C ILE A 151 -13.86 -12.81 1.47
N ASP A 152 -14.75 -11.94 1.93
CA ASP A 152 -16.15 -11.92 1.52
C ASP A 152 -16.35 -11.61 0.03
N ASP A 153 -15.53 -10.70 -0.52
CA ASP A 153 -15.57 -10.35 -1.95
C ASP A 153 -15.03 -11.49 -2.82
N GLN A 154 -13.89 -12.06 -2.47
CA GLN A 154 -13.26 -13.12 -3.27
C GLN A 154 -13.96 -14.46 -3.17
N LYS A 155 -14.70 -14.73 -2.10
CA LYS A 155 -15.41 -16.00 -1.84
C LYS A 155 -14.48 -17.23 -1.93
N ILE A 156 -13.26 -17.08 -1.43
CA ILE A 156 -12.23 -18.12 -1.34
C ILE A 156 -12.00 -18.38 0.15
N ASP A 157 -11.75 -19.63 0.52
CA ASP A 157 -11.36 -19.97 1.89
C ASP A 157 -10.10 -19.18 2.26
N PRO A 158 -10.06 -18.45 3.38
CA PRO A 158 -8.91 -17.63 3.75
C PRO A 158 -7.60 -18.43 3.83
N SER A 159 -7.65 -19.71 4.17
CA SER A 159 -6.46 -20.59 4.18
C SER A 159 -5.87 -20.85 2.79
N GLU A 160 -6.62 -20.57 1.72
CA GLU A 160 -6.22 -20.63 0.31
C GLU A 160 -5.80 -19.26 -0.27
N MET A 161 -5.72 -18.23 0.57
CA MET A 161 -5.22 -16.90 0.23
C MET A 161 -3.83 -16.68 0.81
N LEU A 162 -2.93 -16.09 0.02
CA LEU A 162 -1.58 -15.73 0.44
C LEU A 162 -1.41 -14.21 0.35
N PHE A 163 -1.14 -13.56 1.50
CA PHE A 163 -0.90 -12.12 1.58
C PHE A 163 0.60 -11.81 1.72
N ILE A 164 1.08 -10.80 1.00
CA ILE A 164 2.50 -10.39 0.98
C ILE A 164 2.55 -8.90 1.34
N ASP A 165 3.21 -8.56 2.44
CA ASP A 165 3.28 -7.20 3.00
C ASP A 165 4.61 -7.03 3.76
N ASP A 166 5.22 -5.86 3.77
CA ASP A 166 6.48 -5.56 4.46
C ASP A 166 6.29 -5.27 5.95
N ILE A 167 5.05 -4.98 6.39
CA ILE A 167 4.75 -4.60 7.77
C ILE A 167 4.29 -5.83 8.58
N PRO A 168 5.06 -6.24 9.63
CA PRO A 168 4.73 -7.41 10.43
C PRO A 168 3.32 -7.39 11.05
N GLU A 169 2.82 -6.22 11.46
CA GLU A 169 1.48 -6.06 12.02
C GLU A 169 0.39 -6.44 11.01
N ASN A 170 0.56 -6.04 9.73
CA ASN A 170 -0.36 -6.39 8.66
C ASN A 170 -0.34 -7.89 8.37
N VAL A 171 0.87 -8.48 8.33
CA VAL A 171 1.07 -9.93 8.15
C VAL A 171 0.39 -10.73 9.28
N ASN A 172 0.56 -10.30 10.52
CA ASN A 172 -0.06 -10.96 11.67
C ASN A 172 -1.58 -10.82 11.65
N ALA A 173 -2.11 -9.66 11.26
CA ALA A 173 -3.55 -9.44 11.14
C ALA A 173 -4.18 -10.31 10.02
N ALA A 174 -3.51 -10.45 8.88
CA ALA A 174 -3.93 -11.38 7.82
C ALA A 174 -3.97 -12.83 8.29
N LYS A 175 -2.93 -13.28 9.04
CA LYS A 175 -2.92 -14.62 9.66
C LYS A 175 -4.07 -14.79 10.66
N SER A 176 -4.37 -13.78 11.44
CA SER A 176 -5.51 -13.78 12.37
C SER A 176 -6.87 -13.86 11.66
N ALA A 177 -6.94 -13.41 10.40
CA ALA A 177 -8.10 -13.57 9.53
C ALA A 177 -8.17 -14.95 8.86
N GLY A 178 -7.20 -15.85 9.13
CA GLY A 178 -7.13 -17.20 8.57
C GLY A 178 -6.32 -17.31 7.28
N MET A 179 -5.76 -16.22 6.75
CA MET A 179 -4.94 -16.23 5.54
C MET A 179 -3.54 -16.81 5.82
N GLN A 180 -2.89 -17.32 4.77
CA GLN A 180 -1.44 -17.45 4.75
C GLN A 180 -0.82 -16.07 4.53
N ALA A 181 0.36 -15.80 5.12
CA ALA A 181 1.01 -14.52 4.87
C ALA A 181 2.53 -14.60 4.97
N ILE A 182 3.20 -13.83 4.10
CA ILE A 182 4.66 -13.66 4.04
C ILE A 182 5.00 -12.21 4.40
N CYS A 183 5.95 -12.02 5.33
CA CYS A 183 6.59 -10.74 5.53
C CYS A 183 7.62 -10.53 4.42
N PHE A 184 7.45 -9.49 3.63
CA PHE A 184 8.35 -9.19 2.51
C PHE A 184 9.68 -8.62 3.01
N GLU A 185 10.78 -9.26 2.64
CA GLU A 185 12.13 -8.84 2.97
C GLU A 185 13.03 -8.80 1.72
N GLY A 186 12.41 -8.60 0.56
CA GLY A 186 13.08 -8.55 -0.73
C GLY A 186 12.72 -9.73 -1.64
N VAL A 187 12.98 -9.53 -2.93
CA VAL A 187 12.52 -10.41 -4.02
C VAL A 187 13.12 -11.82 -3.93
N GLU A 188 14.39 -11.96 -3.54
CA GLU A 188 15.05 -13.26 -3.44
C GLU A 188 14.42 -14.14 -2.34
N LYS A 189 14.18 -13.55 -1.15
CA LYS A 189 13.52 -14.25 -0.05
C LYS A 189 12.07 -14.56 -0.40
N LEU A 190 11.36 -13.64 -1.05
CA LEU A 190 10.00 -13.87 -1.53
C LEU A 190 9.95 -15.06 -2.50
N ASN A 191 10.85 -15.12 -3.49
CA ASN A 191 10.92 -16.24 -4.45
C ASN A 191 11.14 -17.57 -3.76
N THR A 192 11.96 -17.60 -2.71
CA THR A 192 12.19 -18.81 -1.90
C THR A 192 10.94 -19.23 -1.14
N SER A 193 10.26 -18.28 -0.50
CA SER A 193 9.03 -18.53 0.26
C SER A 193 7.88 -18.98 -0.65
N LEU A 194 7.73 -18.35 -1.82
CA LEU A 194 6.68 -18.71 -2.79
C LEU A 194 6.77 -20.17 -3.25
N LYS A 195 7.98 -20.73 -3.40
CA LYS A 195 8.16 -22.18 -3.71
C LYS A 195 7.52 -23.09 -2.66
N GLY A 196 7.55 -22.68 -1.39
CA GLY A 196 6.94 -23.44 -0.30
C GLY A 196 5.40 -23.39 -0.31
N PHE A 197 4.80 -22.29 -0.77
CA PHE A 197 3.34 -22.10 -0.80
C PHE A 197 2.71 -22.53 -2.13
N LEU A 198 3.39 -22.29 -3.25
CA LEU A 198 2.82 -22.42 -4.60
C LEU A 198 3.43 -23.59 -5.39
N GLY A 199 4.48 -24.24 -4.86
CA GLY A 199 5.22 -25.25 -5.60
C GLY A 199 6.18 -24.65 -6.63
N SER A 200 6.55 -25.44 -7.64
CA SER A 200 7.35 -24.96 -8.77
C SER A 200 6.44 -24.16 -9.70
N LEU A 201 6.53 -22.85 -9.64
CA LEU A 201 5.91 -21.90 -10.59
C LEU A 201 6.77 -21.80 -11.86
#